data_1a929b2f6f3411da48490d5ce280b3bf
#
_entry.id   1a929b2f6f3411da48490d5ce280b3bf
#
_cell.length_a   1.000
_cell.length_b   1.000
_cell.length_c   1.000
_cell.angle_alpha   90.00
_cell.angle_beta   90.00
_cell.angle_gamma   90.00
#
_symmetry.space_group_name_H-M   'P 1'
#
loop_
_entity.id
_entity.type
_entity.pdbx_description
1 polymer ?
#
loop_
_entity_poly.entity_id
_entity_poly.type
_entity_poly.pdbx_seq_one_letter_code
_entity_poly.pdbx_strand_id
1 'polypeptide(L)'
;DLEGNEFILDDDGDTSITADTDDQIDFKIAGVEHISLTNSSGDTVIKPRVDTKDIIFKQFDGTGVLAINDGAYAEFLGAGIVPEATLTDASTITWNGLTQSVCKVTLGANRTMGLASGGVSGAFISILVIQDGTGSRTITWNAAYEFTGDTAPTLTTTANKGDLFVFRYNGAKWLEVGRNLNLTLS
;
A
#
# COMPACT_ATOMS: atom_id res chain seq x y z
N ASP A 1 38.89 -13.93 5.53
CA ASP A 1 38.84 -13.28 4.20
C ASP A 1 39.04 -14.33 3.11
N LEU A 2 38.15 -14.38 2.15
CA LEU A 2 38.23 -15.32 1.02
C LEU A 2 39.03 -14.76 -0.16
N GLU A 3 39.49 -13.51 -0.08
CA GLU A 3 40.33 -12.83 -1.09
C GLU A 3 39.78 -12.94 -2.52
N GLY A 4 38.45 -12.79 -2.68
CA GLY A 4 37.76 -12.91 -3.97
C GLY A 4 37.43 -14.36 -4.39
N ASN A 5 37.71 -15.35 -3.54
CA ASN A 5 37.27 -16.73 -3.80
C ASN A 5 35.79 -16.93 -3.43
N GLU A 6 35.17 -17.89 -4.09
CA GLU A 6 33.78 -18.29 -3.79
C GLU A 6 33.68 -18.98 -2.42
N PHE A 7 32.60 -18.66 -1.69
CA PHE A 7 32.15 -19.46 -0.58
C PHE A 7 31.20 -20.54 -1.08
N ILE A 8 31.73 -21.75 -1.30
CA ILE A 8 30.99 -22.90 -1.83
C ILE A 8 30.09 -23.45 -0.73
N LEU A 9 28.83 -23.72 -1.06
CA LEU A 9 27.78 -24.16 -0.12
C LEU A 9 27.35 -25.61 -0.28
N ASP A 10 27.76 -26.28 -1.37
CA ASP A 10 27.40 -27.68 -1.68
C ASP A 10 28.61 -28.52 -2.17
N ASP A 11 28.41 -29.82 -2.28
CA ASP A 11 29.47 -30.79 -2.55
C ASP A 11 29.97 -30.76 -4.01
N ASP A 12 29.12 -30.38 -4.98
CA ASP A 12 29.49 -30.33 -6.40
C ASP A 12 30.04 -28.95 -6.82
N GLY A 13 30.02 -27.97 -5.90
CA GLY A 13 30.67 -26.66 -6.08
C GLY A 13 29.90 -25.70 -6.99
N ASP A 14 28.65 -25.96 -7.30
CA ASP A 14 27.87 -25.15 -8.21
C ASP A 14 26.94 -24.14 -7.51
N THR A 15 26.82 -24.21 -6.20
CA THR A 15 26.08 -23.24 -5.35
C THR A 15 27.05 -22.48 -4.45
N SER A 16 27.09 -21.14 -4.60
CA SER A 16 28.09 -20.31 -3.92
C SER A 16 27.62 -18.88 -3.67
N ILE A 17 28.37 -18.19 -2.80
CA ILE A 17 28.31 -16.74 -2.63
C ILE A 17 29.70 -16.20 -3.02
N THR A 18 29.74 -15.17 -3.85
CA THR A 18 30.99 -14.54 -4.30
C THR A 18 30.92 -13.02 -4.24
N ALA A 19 32.06 -12.38 -4.17
CA ALA A 19 32.23 -10.93 -4.21
C ALA A 19 33.43 -10.61 -5.12
N ASP A 20 33.44 -11.16 -6.33
CA ASP A 20 34.47 -10.99 -7.35
C ASP A 20 34.39 -9.65 -8.10
N THR A 21 33.27 -8.98 -7.99
CA THR A 21 33.05 -7.61 -8.47
C THR A 21 33.03 -6.66 -7.30
N ASP A 22 33.75 -5.53 -7.42
CA ASP A 22 33.81 -4.50 -6.36
C ASP A 22 32.43 -3.97 -6.00
N ASP A 23 32.13 -3.85 -4.70
CA ASP A 23 30.84 -3.41 -4.16
C ASP A 23 29.62 -4.30 -4.54
N GLN A 24 29.85 -5.57 -4.89
CA GLN A 24 28.78 -6.52 -5.27
C GLN A 24 28.94 -7.86 -4.55
N ILE A 25 27.80 -8.44 -4.15
CA ILE A 25 27.69 -9.83 -3.69
C ILE A 25 26.76 -10.56 -4.63
N ASP A 26 27.24 -11.69 -5.18
CA ASP A 26 26.47 -12.55 -6.06
C ASP A 26 26.09 -13.89 -5.40
N PHE A 27 24.87 -14.34 -5.67
CA PHE A 27 24.37 -15.65 -5.25
C PHE A 27 24.23 -16.53 -6.49
N LYS A 28 25.03 -17.61 -6.52
CA LYS A 28 25.02 -18.62 -7.56
C LYS A 28 24.29 -19.88 -7.08
N ILE A 29 23.43 -20.43 -7.88
CA ILE A 29 22.69 -21.68 -7.64
C ILE A 29 22.74 -22.50 -8.92
N ALA A 30 23.12 -23.78 -8.83
CA ALA A 30 23.26 -24.69 -9.96
C ALA A 30 24.11 -24.08 -11.11
N GLY A 31 25.25 -23.49 -10.76
CA GLY A 31 26.19 -22.89 -11.71
C GLY A 31 25.77 -21.55 -12.33
N VAL A 32 24.60 -21.01 -11.96
CA VAL A 32 24.06 -19.77 -12.52
C VAL A 32 23.94 -18.70 -11.42
N GLU A 33 24.39 -17.48 -11.69
CA GLU A 33 24.12 -16.33 -10.82
C GLU A 33 22.64 -15.96 -10.91
N HIS A 34 21.93 -16.03 -9.79
CA HIS A 34 20.50 -15.72 -9.73
C HIS A 34 20.20 -14.33 -9.19
N ILE A 35 20.93 -13.86 -8.19
CA ILE A 35 20.71 -12.58 -7.53
C ILE A 35 22.05 -11.90 -7.28
N SER A 36 22.13 -10.59 -7.52
CA SER A 36 23.19 -9.74 -6.98
C SER A 36 22.64 -8.72 -5.99
N LEU A 37 23.48 -8.40 -4.99
CA LEU A 37 23.31 -7.26 -4.08
C LEU A 37 24.40 -6.26 -4.40
N THR A 38 24.04 -5.02 -4.73
CA THR A 38 24.98 -3.95 -5.04
C THR A 38 24.64 -2.66 -4.31
N ASN A 39 25.65 -1.79 -4.14
CA ASN A 39 25.43 -0.41 -3.77
C ASN A 39 25.30 0.45 -5.05
N SER A 40 24.26 1.28 -5.11
CA SER A 40 24.12 2.27 -6.19
C SER A 40 23.81 3.64 -5.58
N SER A 41 24.83 4.48 -5.50
CA SER A 41 24.72 5.86 -4.94
C SER A 41 24.12 5.91 -3.53
N GLY A 42 24.38 4.90 -2.70
CA GLY A 42 23.84 4.76 -1.35
C GLY A 42 22.59 3.86 -1.24
N ASP A 43 21.95 3.53 -2.35
CA ASP A 43 20.85 2.58 -2.36
C ASP A 43 21.35 1.12 -2.39
N THR A 44 20.68 0.25 -1.64
CA THR A 44 20.87 -1.21 -1.76
C THR A 44 20.01 -1.73 -2.89
N VAL A 45 20.64 -2.24 -3.93
CA VAL A 45 19.95 -2.82 -5.09
C VAL A 45 19.98 -4.34 -5.01
N ILE A 46 18.80 -4.97 -5.11
CA ILE A 46 18.63 -6.42 -5.27
C ILE A 46 18.22 -6.64 -6.71
N LYS A 47 19.06 -7.34 -7.49
CA LYS A 47 18.84 -7.50 -8.93
C LYS A 47 18.85 -8.98 -9.33
N PRO A 48 17.83 -9.48 -10.10
CA PRO A 48 17.94 -10.77 -10.77
C PRO A 48 19.06 -10.72 -11.82
N ARG A 49 19.82 -11.80 -11.92
CA ARG A 49 20.98 -11.90 -12.85
C ARG A 49 20.64 -12.71 -14.10
N VAL A 50 19.53 -13.43 -14.08
CA VAL A 50 19.04 -14.19 -15.24
C VAL A 50 18.02 -13.35 -16.00
N ASP A 51 18.34 -13.02 -17.26
CA ASP A 51 17.45 -12.28 -18.15
C ASP A 51 16.13 -13.05 -18.38
N THR A 52 15.03 -12.31 -18.54
CA THR A 52 13.67 -12.85 -18.72
C THR A 52 13.15 -13.69 -17.54
N LYS A 53 13.72 -13.50 -16.32
CA LYS A 53 13.29 -14.20 -15.11
C LYS A 53 12.94 -13.21 -14.00
N ASP A 54 11.96 -13.59 -13.21
CA ASP A 54 11.37 -12.80 -12.12
C ASP A 54 12.00 -13.12 -10.77
N ILE A 55 11.88 -12.21 -9.82
CA ILE A 55 12.01 -12.53 -8.39
C ILE A 55 10.61 -12.88 -7.88
N ILE A 56 10.40 -14.11 -7.41
CA ILE A 56 9.09 -14.58 -6.93
C ILE A 56 9.18 -14.95 -5.45
N PHE A 57 8.35 -14.32 -4.63
CA PHE A 57 8.15 -14.69 -3.23
C PHE A 57 7.00 -15.70 -3.13
N LYS A 58 7.25 -16.85 -2.52
CA LYS A 58 6.30 -17.96 -2.39
C LYS A 58 6.06 -18.33 -0.93
N GLN A 59 4.88 -18.88 -0.64
CA GLN A 59 4.61 -19.57 0.62
C GLN A 59 5.29 -20.94 0.64
N PHE A 60 5.26 -21.60 1.80
CA PHE A 60 5.85 -22.94 2.00
C PHE A 60 5.27 -23.99 1.04
N ASP A 61 3.99 -23.90 0.69
CA ASP A 61 3.31 -24.82 -0.24
C ASP A 61 3.62 -24.54 -1.73
N GLY A 62 4.48 -23.55 -2.01
CA GLY A 62 4.86 -23.14 -3.35
C GLY A 62 3.94 -22.11 -3.99
N THR A 63 2.85 -21.70 -3.32
CA THR A 63 1.94 -20.66 -3.81
C THR A 63 2.65 -19.30 -3.89
N GLY A 64 2.62 -18.65 -5.05
CA GLY A 64 3.20 -17.32 -5.25
C GLY A 64 2.40 -16.24 -4.51
N VAL A 65 3.10 -15.26 -3.93
CA VAL A 65 2.50 -14.12 -3.21
C VAL A 65 2.82 -12.81 -3.90
N LEU A 66 4.07 -12.61 -4.30
CA LEU A 66 4.55 -11.41 -4.96
C LEU A 66 5.58 -11.79 -6.03
N ALA A 67 5.48 -11.21 -7.19
CA ALA A 67 6.50 -11.27 -8.23
C ALA A 67 6.99 -9.87 -8.59
N ILE A 68 8.30 -9.71 -8.73
CA ILE A 68 8.93 -8.57 -9.38
C ILE A 68 9.32 -9.04 -10.77
N ASN A 69 8.55 -8.60 -11.76
CA ASN A 69 8.65 -9.07 -13.14
C ASN A 69 9.72 -8.32 -13.89
N ASP A 70 10.38 -8.98 -14.85
CA ASP A 70 11.37 -8.37 -15.74
C ASP A 70 10.73 -7.33 -16.67
N GLY A 71 9.41 -7.36 -16.86
CA GLY A 71 8.61 -6.35 -17.55
C GLY A 71 8.45 -5.03 -16.78
N ALA A 72 9.22 -4.79 -15.71
CA ALA A 72 9.27 -3.57 -14.88
C ALA A 72 7.96 -3.27 -14.11
N TYR A 73 7.26 -4.28 -13.63
CA TYR A 73 6.12 -4.13 -12.71
C TYR A 73 6.18 -5.14 -11.57
N ALA A 74 5.51 -4.82 -10.47
CA ALA A 74 5.28 -5.74 -9.36
C ALA A 74 3.86 -6.29 -9.44
N GLU A 75 3.70 -7.60 -9.26
CA GLU A 75 2.43 -8.31 -9.31
C GLU A 75 2.15 -9.00 -7.98
N PHE A 76 0.99 -8.71 -7.38
CA PHE A 76 0.46 -9.49 -6.27
C PHE A 76 -0.23 -10.73 -6.85
N LEU A 77 0.35 -11.91 -6.63
CA LEU A 77 -0.18 -13.19 -7.11
C LEU A 77 -1.36 -13.70 -6.26
N GLY A 78 -1.64 -13.01 -5.16
CA GLY A 78 -2.81 -13.18 -4.30
C GLY A 78 -3.50 -11.85 -4.04
N ALA A 79 -4.49 -11.81 -3.14
CA ALA A 79 -5.16 -10.58 -2.76
C ALA A 79 -4.20 -9.63 -2.02
N GLY A 80 -4.02 -8.42 -2.55
CA GLY A 80 -3.40 -7.33 -1.82
C GLY A 80 -4.39 -6.75 -0.81
N ILE A 81 -4.22 -7.04 0.48
CA ILE A 81 -5.10 -6.54 1.54
C ILE A 81 -4.45 -5.33 2.20
N VAL A 82 -5.16 -4.20 2.20
CA VAL A 82 -4.83 -3.05 3.02
C VAL A 82 -5.65 -3.14 4.31
N PRO A 83 -5.04 -3.28 5.50
CA PRO A 83 -5.78 -3.35 6.76
C PRO A 83 -6.64 -2.11 6.96
N GLU A 84 -7.92 -2.30 7.32
CA GLU A 84 -8.83 -1.20 7.61
C GLU A 84 -8.52 -0.58 8.98
N ALA A 85 -8.22 0.70 9.01
CA ALA A 85 -8.01 1.47 10.23
C ALA A 85 -9.34 2.02 10.77
N THR A 86 -9.48 2.09 12.08
CA THR A 86 -10.60 2.83 12.72
C THR A 86 -10.09 4.20 13.16
N LEU A 87 -10.65 5.27 12.59
CA LEU A 87 -10.34 6.64 12.99
C LEU A 87 -11.03 6.98 14.32
N THR A 88 -10.38 7.84 15.10
CA THR A 88 -10.97 8.33 16.35
C THR A 88 -12.09 9.32 16.06
N ASP A 89 -13.29 9.09 16.66
CA ASP A 89 -14.41 10.01 16.61
C ASP A 89 -14.15 11.21 17.53
N ALA A 90 -13.53 12.25 16.99
CA ALA A 90 -13.23 13.51 17.67
C ALA A 90 -13.95 14.68 17.00
N SER A 91 -13.99 15.86 17.65
CA SER A 91 -14.60 17.06 17.07
C SER A 91 -14.04 17.39 15.68
N THR A 92 -12.73 17.19 15.51
CA THR A 92 -12.06 17.11 14.21
C THR A 92 -11.45 15.74 14.06
N ILE A 93 -11.91 14.97 13.06
CA ILE A 93 -11.39 13.65 12.74
C ILE A 93 -10.07 13.84 11.99
N THR A 94 -8.99 13.28 12.52
CA THR A 94 -7.68 13.28 11.86
C THR A 94 -7.49 12.01 11.06
N TRP A 95 -6.89 12.15 9.89
CA TRP A 95 -6.66 11.05 8.95
C TRP A 95 -5.26 11.12 8.36
N ASN A 96 -4.51 10.02 8.39
CA ASN A 96 -3.24 9.89 7.68
C ASN A 96 -3.45 9.00 6.45
N GLY A 97 -3.55 9.62 5.27
CA GLY A 97 -3.82 8.91 4.02
C GLY A 97 -2.72 7.94 3.59
N LEU A 98 -1.49 8.08 4.09
CA LEU A 98 -0.40 7.16 3.78
C LEU A 98 -0.48 5.86 4.59
N THR A 99 -0.80 5.96 5.89
CA THR A 99 -0.79 4.81 6.81
C THR A 99 -2.18 4.23 7.08
N GLN A 100 -3.24 4.94 6.67
CA GLN A 100 -4.64 4.60 6.89
C GLN A 100 -5.44 4.77 5.60
N SER A 101 -4.90 4.28 4.46
CA SER A 101 -5.52 4.48 3.15
C SER A 101 -6.90 3.82 3.01
N VAL A 102 -7.18 2.81 3.82
CA VAL A 102 -8.54 2.24 3.99
C VAL A 102 -8.93 2.42 5.45
N CYS A 103 -10.02 3.14 5.70
CA CYS A 103 -10.44 3.39 7.07
C CYS A 103 -11.95 3.50 7.23
N LYS A 104 -12.38 3.52 8.51
CA LYS A 104 -13.75 3.77 8.91
C LYS A 104 -13.82 4.68 10.14
N VAL A 105 -14.96 5.33 10.32
CA VAL A 105 -15.30 6.08 11.53
C VAL A 105 -16.80 5.97 11.83
N THR A 106 -17.15 5.74 13.09
CA THR A 106 -18.55 5.85 13.55
C THR A 106 -18.74 7.20 14.21
N LEU A 107 -19.68 8.00 13.71
CA LEU A 107 -19.93 9.35 14.18
C LEU A 107 -20.86 9.34 15.40
N GLY A 108 -20.36 9.73 16.57
CA GLY A 108 -21.16 9.95 17.78
C GLY A 108 -21.74 11.36 17.89
N ALA A 109 -21.34 12.30 17.03
CA ALA A 109 -21.87 13.67 16.92
C ALA A 109 -21.56 14.24 15.53
N ASN A 110 -21.98 15.50 15.29
CA ASN A 110 -21.54 16.26 14.11
C ASN A 110 -20.03 16.52 14.20
N ARG A 111 -19.29 16.29 13.12
CA ARG A 111 -17.83 16.33 13.09
C ARG A 111 -17.29 17.19 11.95
N THR A 112 -16.04 17.60 12.09
CA THR A 112 -15.23 18.13 10.99
C THR A 112 -14.27 17.05 10.52
N MET A 113 -14.22 16.77 9.22
CA MET A 113 -13.17 15.96 8.63
C MET A 113 -11.96 16.85 8.37
N GLY A 114 -10.87 16.59 9.08
CA GLY A 114 -9.60 17.27 8.87
C GLY A 114 -8.96 16.89 7.53
N LEU A 115 -7.93 17.62 7.13
CA LEU A 115 -7.12 17.26 5.95
C LEU A 115 -6.49 15.88 6.18
N ALA A 116 -6.65 14.96 5.22
CA ALA A 116 -5.86 13.73 5.20
C ALA A 116 -4.40 14.06 4.87
N SER A 117 -3.52 13.85 5.86
CA SER A 117 -2.08 14.09 5.75
C SER A 117 -1.38 12.96 4.96
N GLY A 118 -0.12 13.14 4.58
CA GLY A 118 0.69 12.10 3.95
C GLY A 118 0.31 11.80 2.48
N GLY A 119 -0.45 12.68 1.83
CA GLY A 119 -0.84 12.49 0.43
C GLY A 119 0.37 12.51 -0.51
N VAL A 120 0.51 11.47 -1.33
CA VAL A 120 1.44 11.40 -2.47
C VAL A 120 0.62 11.44 -3.75
N SER A 121 1.05 12.22 -4.75
CA SER A 121 0.32 12.35 -6.02
C SER A 121 0.05 10.98 -6.65
N GLY A 122 -1.22 10.71 -6.95
CA GLY A 122 -1.68 9.41 -7.44
C GLY A 122 -2.19 8.45 -6.35
N ALA A 123 -1.97 8.73 -5.05
CA ALA A 123 -2.47 7.89 -3.96
C ALA A 123 -4.01 7.87 -3.93
N PHE A 124 -4.55 6.72 -3.56
CA PHE A 124 -5.98 6.50 -3.30
C PHE A 124 -6.23 6.26 -1.83
N ILE A 125 -7.31 6.82 -1.32
CA ILE A 125 -7.81 6.57 0.04
C ILE A 125 -9.31 6.30 -0.01
N SER A 126 -9.80 5.51 0.95
CA SER A 126 -11.23 5.26 1.13
C SER A 126 -11.63 5.37 2.60
N ILE A 127 -12.81 5.92 2.85
CA ILE A 127 -13.38 6.01 4.19
C ILE A 127 -14.84 5.58 4.21
N LEU A 128 -15.16 4.69 5.14
CA LEU A 128 -16.53 4.33 5.49
C LEU A 128 -16.97 5.17 6.70
N VAL A 129 -17.87 6.09 6.48
CA VAL A 129 -18.50 6.93 7.51
C VAL A 129 -19.78 6.26 7.97
N ILE A 130 -19.88 5.95 9.27
CA ILE A 130 -20.98 5.18 9.85
C ILE A 130 -21.78 6.07 10.78
N GLN A 131 -23.11 6.07 10.66
CA GLN A 131 -24.01 6.67 11.63
C GLN A 131 -24.05 5.83 12.92
N ASP A 132 -24.05 6.48 14.07
CA ASP A 132 -24.31 5.80 15.35
C ASP A 132 -25.76 5.29 15.45
N GLY A 133 -26.12 4.70 16.59
CA GLY A 133 -27.49 4.25 16.87
C GLY A 133 -28.54 5.36 16.96
N THR A 134 -28.14 6.63 16.94
CA THR A 134 -29.02 7.80 16.90
C THR A 134 -29.26 8.29 15.47
N GLY A 135 -28.21 8.27 14.65
CA GLY A 135 -28.25 8.79 13.28
C GLY A 135 -28.21 10.33 13.20
N SER A 136 -28.43 10.84 11.99
CA SER A 136 -28.47 12.29 11.67
C SER A 136 -27.18 13.04 11.97
N ARG A 137 -26.05 12.35 12.03
CA ARG A 137 -24.72 12.96 12.19
C ARG A 137 -24.24 13.52 10.86
N THR A 138 -23.53 14.63 10.92
CA THR A 138 -23.01 15.33 9.74
C THR A 138 -21.49 15.44 9.78
N ILE A 139 -20.88 15.58 8.61
CA ILE A 139 -19.46 15.94 8.45
C ILE A 139 -19.35 17.27 7.70
N THR A 140 -18.58 18.20 8.29
CA THR A 140 -18.04 19.35 7.56
C THR A 140 -16.68 18.97 6.99
N TRP A 141 -16.56 18.88 5.67
CA TRP A 141 -15.34 18.49 5.01
C TRP A 141 -14.34 19.62 4.90
N ASN A 142 -13.04 19.32 5.08
CA ASN A 142 -11.97 20.27 4.79
C ASN A 142 -11.95 20.64 3.31
N ALA A 143 -11.60 21.88 2.97
CA ALA A 143 -11.55 22.40 1.60
C ALA A 143 -10.54 21.67 0.68
N ALA A 144 -9.68 20.82 1.24
CA ALA A 144 -8.78 19.97 0.46
C ALA A 144 -9.49 18.77 -0.17
N TYR A 145 -10.73 18.44 0.24
CA TYR A 145 -11.55 17.45 -0.44
C TYR A 145 -12.40 18.13 -1.51
N GLU A 146 -12.25 17.65 -2.74
CA GLU A 146 -12.98 18.16 -3.90
C GLU A 146 -14.02 17.14 -4.33
N PHE A 147 -15.27 17.56 -4.38
CA PHE A 147 -16.41 16.70 -4.69
C PHE A 147 -16.97 17.01 -6.08
N THR A 148 -17.65 16.04 -6.65
CA THR A 148 -18.34 16.22 -7.94
C THR A 148 -19.32 17.38 -7.87
N GLY A 149 -19.17 18.34 -8.79
CA GLY A 149 -19.98 19.55 -8.86
C GLY A 149 -19.73 20.56 -7.73
N ASP A 150 -18.50 20.57 -7.15
CA ASP A 150 -18.06 21.46 -6.06
C ASP A 150 -18.98 21.40 -4.83
N THR A 151 -19.70 20.31 -4.63
CA THR A 151 -20.70 20.19 -3.56
C THR A 151 -20.44 18.95 -2.71
N ALA A 152 -20.12 19.17 -1.43
CA ALA A 152 -19.97 18.09 -0.47
C ALA A 152 -21.30 17.32 -0.31
N PRO A 153 -21.26 15.97 -0.24
CA PRO A 153 -22.47 15.17 -0.12
C PRO A 153 -23.14 15.34 1.22
N THR A 154 -24.47 15.25 1.23
CA THR A 154 -25.24 15.04 2.46
C THR A 154 -25.11 13.58 2.86
N LEU A 155 -24.67 13.33 4.08
CA LEU A 155 -24.59 11.96 4.62
C LEU A 155 -26.00 11.37 4.81
N THR A 156 -26.06 10.05 4.73
CA THR A 156 -27.24 9.28 5.16
C THR A 156 -27.56 9.57 6.61
N THR A 157 -28.83 9.86 6.92
CA THR A 157 -29.28 10.21 8.26
C THR A 157 -29.76 9.02 9.10
N THR A 158 -30.02 7.89 8.47
CA THR A 158 -30.51 6.68 9.12
C THR A 158 -29.46 6.07 10.05
N ALA A 159 -29.85 5.76 11.28
CA ALA A 159 -28.99 5.11 12.26
C ALA A 159 -28.39 3.80 11.73
N ASN A 160 -27.13 3.51 12.10
CA ASN A 160 -26.38 2.31 11.75
C ASN A 160 -26.13 2.09 10.24
N LYS A 161 -26.39 3.09 9.40
CA LYS A 161 -26.05 3.08 7.98
C LYS A 161 -24.67 3.65 7.74
N GLY A 162 -24.05 3.25 6.67
CA GLY A 162 -22.74 3.73 6.25
C GLY A 162 -22.77 4.43 4.90
N ASP A 163 -21.86 5.38 4.73
CA ASP A 163 -21.55 6.06 3.48
C ASP A 163 -20.06 5.85 3.16
N LEU A 164 -19.76 5.28 2.01
CA LEU A 164 -18.39 5.01 1.56
C LEU A 164 -17.96 6.08 0.56
N PHE A 165 -16.78 6.66 0.78
CA PHE A 165 -16.15 7.64 -0.10
C PHE A 165 -14.78 7.15 -0.53
N VAL A 166 -14.43 7.41 -1.80
CA VAL A 166 -13.10 7.12 -2.36
C VAL A 166 -12.54 8.41 -2.96
N PHE A 167 -11.27 8.69 -2.66
CA PHE A 167 -10.56 9.88 -3.15
C PHE A 167 -9.23 9.49 -3.77
N ARG A 168 -8.78 10.32 -4.76
CA ARG A 168 -7.44 10.28 -5.35
C ARG A 168 -6.73 11.60 -5.11
N TYR A 169 -5.49 11.58 -4.64
CA TYR A 169 -4.69 12.78 -4.45
C TYR A 169 -4.04 13.23 -5.76
N ASN A 170 -4.15 14.52 -6.10
CA ASN A 170 -3.55 15.10 -7.31
C ASN A 170 -2.26 15.92 -7.04
N GLY A 171 -1.76 15.90 -5.80
CA GLY A 171 -0.64 16.73 -5.35
C GLY A 171 -1.06 17.99 -4.59
N ALA A 172 -2.35 18.38 -4.67
CA ALA A 172 -2.91 19.55 -3.98
C ALA A 172 -4.20 19.24 -3.22
N LYS A 173 -5.11 18.47 -3.83
CA LYS A 173 -6.43 18.12 -3.31
C LYS A 173 -6.71 16.63 -3.39
N TRP A 174 -7.59 16.15 -2.53
CA TRP A 174 -8.22 14.84 -2.57
C TRP A 174 -9.48 14.92 -3.44
N LEU A 175 -9.40 14.43 -4.66
CA LEU A 175 -10.48 14.45 -5.63
C LEU A 175 -11.40 13.24 -5.42
N GLU A 176 -12.69 13.44 -5.29
CA GLU A 176 -13.65 12.35 -5.22
C GLU A 176 -13.62 11.51 -6.50
N VAL A 177 -13.43 10.20 -6.33
CA VAL A 177 -13.51 9.21 -7.41
C VAL A 177 -14.90 8.58 -7.46
N GLY A 178 -15.53 8.44 -6.29
CA GLY A 178 -16.87 7.90 -6.17
C GLY A 178 -17.35 7.81 -4.73
N ARG A 179 -18.64 7.62 -4.59
CA ARG A 179 -19.33 7.40 -3.30
C ARG A 179 -20.46 6.40 -3.45
N ASN A 180 -20.70 5.66 -2.36
CA ASN A 180 -21.90 4.85 -2.18
C ASN A 180 -22.56 5.23 -0.86
N LEU A 181 -23.79 5.66 -0.90
CA LEU A 181 -24.54 6.13 0.26
C LEU A 181 -25.58 5.11 0.72
N ASN A 182 -26.02 5.22 1.97
CA ASN A 182 -27.09 4.40 2.55
C ASN A 182 -26.81 2.90 2.58
N LEU A 183 -25.58 2.51 2.83
CA LEU A 183 -25.16 1.11 2.88
C LEU A 183 -25.68 0.43 4.15
N THR A 184 -26.18 -0.79 4.02
CA THR A 184 -26.45 -1.69 5.13
C THR A 184 -25.18 -2.45 5.45
N LEU A 185 -24.71 -2.40 6.70
CA LEU A 185 -23.41 -2.94 7.10
C LEU A 185 -23.50 -4.31 7.80
N SER A 186 -24.67 -4.78 8.13
CA SER A 186 -24.95 -6.08 8.77
C SER A 186 -26.37 -6.55 8.42
#